data_f4af66123a2e3542ec4771766985b6d6
#
_entry.id   f4af66123a2e3542ec4771766985b6d6
#
_cell.length_a   1.000
_cell.length_b   1.000
_cell.length_c   1.000
_cell.angle_alpha   90.00
_cell.angle_beta   90.00
_cell.angle_gamma   90.00
#
_symmetry.space_group_name_H-M   'P 1'
#
loop_
_entity.id
_entity.type
_entity.pdbx_description
1 polymer ?
#
loop_
_entity_poly.entity_id
_entity_poly.type
_entity_poly.pdbx_seq_one_letter_code
_entity_poly.pdbx_strand_id
1 'polypeptide(L)'
;FRSELIELLLNAAIQAPTAMHEEPCAFVIIQDTQILKTLSEDIKKNIRKQMVSGNSSSEHIVQLVEDDDFNVFYNASTLILICSQFSNKFTSADCWLATENLLLTASASQLGGCVIGLSIDTVNTKKWKDILNIPTGAEVISSVILGIPKETPPASPRKQVKILSWKSLALN
;
A
#
# COMPACT_ATOMS: atom_id res chain seq x y z
N PHE A 1 12.53 -9.91 -6.76
CA PHE A 1 13.41 -8.81 -7.24
C PHE A 1 14.74 -8.86 -6.51
N ARG A 2 15.78 -8.32 -7.14
CA ARG A 2 17.11 -8.18 -6.50
C ARG A 2 17.07 -7.12 -5.41
N SER A 3 17.96 -7.25 -4.41
CA SER A 3 18.07 -6.30 -3.29
C SER A 3 18.31 -4.87 -3.74
N GLU A 4 19.16 -4.67 -4.76
CA GLU A 4 19.53 -3.34 -5.26
C GLU A 4 18.31 -2.57 -5.81
N LEU A 5 17.39 -3.27 -6.47
CA LEU A 5 16.16 -2.65 -6.97
C LEU A 5 15.22 -2.26 -5.82
N ILE A 6 15.07 -3.12 -4.83
CA ILE A 6 14.28 -2.79 -3.63
C ILE A 6 14.89 -1.60 -2.91
N GLU A 7 16.20 -1.57 -2.71
CA GLU A 7 16.90 -0.45 -2.09
C GLU A 7 16.70 0.87 -2.85
N LEU A 8 16.74 0.83 -4.18
CA LEU A 8 16.44 2.00 -5.02
C LEU A 8 15.03 2.55 -4.73
N LEU A 9 14.02 1.67 -4.67
CA LEU A 9 12.64 2.06 -4.41
C LEU A 9 12.46 2.64 -3.00
N LEU A 10 13.09 2.03 -1.99
CA LEU A 10 13.04 2.50 -0.61
C LEU A 10 13.76 3.84 -0.45
N ASN A 11 14.92 3.99 -1.09
CA ASN A 11 15.66 5.26 -1.09
C ASN A 11 14.85 6.40 -1.73
N ALA A 12 14.10 6.12 -2.79
CA ALA A 12 13.19 7.10 -3.36
C ALA A 12 12.01 7.42 -2.42
N ALA A 13 11.46 6.39 -1.78
CA ALA A 13 10.36 6.56 -0.83
C ALA A 13 10.72 7.51 0.31
N ILE A 14 11.89 7.34 0.92
CA ILE A 14 12.34 8.18 2.05
C ILE A 14 12.70 9.62 1.65
N GLN A 15 12.79 9.95 0.34
CA GLN A 15 12.94 11.33 -0.11
C GLN A 15 11.64 12.15 -0.03
N ALA A 16 10.51 11.51 0.27
CA ALA A 16 9.26 12.22 0.50
C ALA A 16 9.39 13.20 1.68
N PRO A 17 8.83 14.41 1.58
CA PRO A 17 8.83 15.33 2.71
C PRO A 17 8.03 14.76 3.88
N THR A 18 8.47 15.07 5.09
CA THR A 18 7.77 14.69 6.32
C THR A 18 7.48 15.90 7.19
N ALA A 19 6.36 15.88 7.90
CA ALA A 19 6.02 16.94 8.82
C ALA A 19 7.10 17.05 9.91
N MET A 20 7.58 18.26 10.17
CA MET A 20 8.59 18.57 11.18
C MET A 20 9.91 17.78 11.03
N HIS A 21 10.17 17.20 9.85
CA HIS A 21 11.32 16.33 9.58
C HIS A 21 11.41 15.11 10.53
N GLU A 22 10.26 14.57 10.95
CA GLU A 22 10.21 13.46 11.89
C GLU A 22 10.52 12.09 11.28
N GLU A 23 10.46 11.95 9.95
CA GLU A 23 10.81 10.76 9.19
C GLU A 23 10.22 9.46 9.77
N PRO A 24 8.89 9.36 9.89
CA PRO A 24 8.23 8.26 10.61
C PRO A 24 8.27 6.92 9.87
N CYS A 25 8.62 6.92 8.57
CA CYS A 25 8.46 5.75 7.70
C CYS A 25 9.46 4.64 8.02
N ALA A 26 8.96 3.42 8.12
CA ALA A 26 9.70 2.19 8.12
C ALA A 26 9.09 1.19 7.14
N PHE A 27 9.83 0.17 6.73
CA PHE A 27 9.40 -0.72 5.67
C PHE A 27 9.51 -2.18 6.09
N VAL A 28 8.57 -3.00 5.66
CA VAL A 28 8.66 -4.47 5.71
C VAL A 28 8.56 -4.99 4.28
N ILE A 29 9.52 -5.79 3.87
CA ILE A 29 9.59 -6.39 2.54
C ILE A 29 9.30 -7.88 2.66
N ILE A 30 8.33 -8.36 1.89
CA ILE A 30 7.91 -9.76 1.89
C ILE A 30 8.06 -10.30 0.47
N GLN A 31 8.98 -11.25 0.29
CA GLN A 31 9.23 -11.97 -0.96
C GLN A 31 9.05 -13.49 -0.78
N ASP A 32 8.63 -13.90 0.41
CA ASP A 32 8.27 -15.28 0.70
C ASP A 32 6.86 -15.58 0.19
N THR A 33 6.77 -16.42 -0.83
CA THR A 33 5.50 -16.77 -1.48
C THR A 33 4.55 -17.52 -0.55
N GLN A 34 5.07 -18.26 0.43
CA GLN A 34 4.23 -18.97 1.41
C GLN A 34 3.61 -18.00 2.41
N ILE A 35 4.38 -17.02 2.86
CA ILE A 35 3.87 -15.94 3.72
C ILE A 35 2.81 -15.15 2.97
N LEU A 36 3.06 -14.75 1.71
CA LEU A 36 2.09 -14.02 0.90
C LEU A 36 0.79 -14.81 0.69
N LYS A 37 0.88 -16.10 0.42
CA LYS A 37 -0.30 -16.96 0.27
C LYS A 37 -1.09 -17.05 1.57
N THR A 38 -0.43 -17.30 2.70
CA THR A 38 -1.08 -17.42 4.01
C THR A 38 -1.72 -16.09 4.41
N LEU A 39 -1.06 -14.98 4.16
CA LEU A 39 -1.61 -13.64 4.43
C LEU A 39 -2.84 -13.37 3.56
N SER A 40 -2.81 -13.69 2.27
CA SER A 40 -3.96 -13.55 1.38
C SER A 40 -5.18 -14.32 1.90
N GLU A 41 -5.00 -15.57 2.35
CA GLU A 41 -6.08 -16.37 2.91
C GLU A 41 -6.64 -15.79 4.22
N ASP A 42 -5.77 -15.29 5.09
CA ASP A 42 -6.21 -14.66 6.34
C ASP A 42 -6.97 -13.35 6.07
N ILE A 43 -6.57 -12.57 5.06
CA ILE A 43 -7.29 -11.36 4.63
C ILE A 43 -8.70 -11.75 4.18
N LYS A 44 -8.83 -12.73 3.27
CA LYS A 44 -10.13 -13.21 2.80
C LYS A 44 -11.02 -13.66 3.97
N LYS A 45 -10.48 -14.43 4.92
CA LYS A 45 -11.21 -14.87 6.13
C LYS A 45 -11.68 -13.70 6.99
N ASN A 46 -10.83 -12.70 7.19
CA ASN A 46 -11.18 -11.52 8.00
C ASN A 46 -12.29 -10.70 7.34
N ILE A 47 -12.21 -10.48 6.02
CA ILE A 47 -13.25 -9.77 5.28
C ILE A 47 -14.59 -10.54 5.35
N ARG A 48 -14.59 -11.86 5.14
CA ARG A 48 -15.80 -12.69 5.27
C ARG A 48 -16.43 -12.56 6.66
N LYS A 49 -15.63 -12.54 7.73
CA LYS A 49 -16.13 -12.33 9.11
C LYS A 49 -16.76 -10.95 9.31
N GLN A 50 -16.14 -9.90 8.78
CA GLN A 50 -16.68 -8.53 8.87
C GLN A 50 -18.01 -8.40 8.13
N MET A 51 -18.18 -9.08 6.99
CA MET A 51 -19.43 -9.10 6.23
C MET A 51 -20.57 -9.77 7.04
N VAL A 52 -20.29 -10.88 7.70
CA VAL A 52 -21.28 -11.58 8.57
C VAL A 52 -21.68 -10.68 9.75
N SER A 53 -20.79 -9.83 10.24
CA SER A 53 -21.05 -8.89 11.34
C SER A 53 -21.80 -7.62 10.93
N GLY A 54 -22.28 -7.52 9.68
CA GLY A 54 -23.09 -6.39 9.19
C GLY A 54 -22.28 -5.19 8.71
N ASN A 55 -20.94 -5.28 8.62
CA ASN A 55 -20.13 -4.26 7.97
C ASN A 55 -20.29 -4.36 6.46
N SER A 56 -20.84 -3.32 5.85
CA SER A 56 -21.10 -3.25 4.41
C SER A 56 -19.79 -3.21 3.63
N SER A 57 -19.45 -4.29 2.96
CA SER A 57 -18.44 -4.31 1.89
C SER A 57 -19.14 -4.08 0.54
N SER A 58 -18.44 -3.49 -0.43
CA SER A 58 -19.02 -3.37 -1.78
C SER A 58 -19.27 -4.78 -2.37
N GLU A 59 -20.30 -4.93 -3.20
CA GLU A 59 -20.61 -6.20 -3.87
C GLU A 59 -19.42 -6.78 -4.62
N HIS A 60 -18.60 -5.91 -5.19
CA HIS A 60 -17.39 -6.31 -5.89
C HIS A 60 -16.36 -6.98 -4.95
N ILE A 61 -16.14 -6.44 -3.74
CA ILE A 61 -15.24 -7.05 -2.75
C ILE A 61 -15.79 -8.40 -2.30
N VAL A 62 -17.11 -8.51 -2.10
CA VAL A 62 -17.79 -9.78 -1.77
C VAL A 62 -17.46 -10.84 -2.80
N GLN A 63 -17.70 -10.56 -4.08
CA GLN A 63 -17.41 -11.48 -5.18
C GLN A 63 -15.95 -11.92 -5.23
N LEU A 64 -15.01 -10.98 -5.04
CA LEU A 64 -13.58 -11.29 -5.03
C LEU A 64 -13.17 -12.22 -3.89
N VAL A 65 -13.67 -12.01 -2.67
CA VAL A 65 -13.25 -12.83 -1.52
C VAL A 65 -13.97 -14.18 -1.46
N GLU A 66 -15.08 -14.36 -2.16
CA GLU A 66 -15.78 -15.64 -2.32
C GLU A 66 -15.10 -16.55 -3.35
N ASP A 67 -14.34 -15.98 -4.27
CA ASP A 67 -13.54 -16.75 -5.21
C ASP A 67 -12.32 -17.36 -4.48
N ASP A 68 -12.27 -18.68 -4.41
CA ASP A 68 -11.18 -19.40 -3.75
C ASP A 68 -9.85 -19.25 -4.49
N ASP A 69 -9.87 -19.06 -5.81
CA ASP A 69 -8.68 -18.87 -6.64
C ASP A 69 -8.15 -17.44 -6.59
N PHE A 70 -8.93 -16.49 -6.06
CA PHE A 70 -8.50 -15.10 -5.94
C PHE A 70 -7.39 -14.95 -4.90
N ASN A 71 -6.26 -14.41 -5.35
CA ASN A 71 -5.15 -13.99 -4.49
C ASN A 71 -5.18 -12.46 -4.31
N VAL A 72 -5.30 -12.00 -3.07
CA VAL A 72 -5.39 -10.56 -2.72
C VAL A 72 -4.20 -9.76 -3.24
N PHE A 73 -3.05 -10.41 -3.42
CA PHE A 73 -1.81 -9.80 -3.95
C PHE A 73 -1.60 -10.06 -5.45
N TYR A 74 -2.63 -10.58 -6.16
CA TYR A 74 -2.58 -10.83 -7.61
C TYR A 74 -1.36 -11.68 -8.04
N ASN A 75 -0.93 -12.60 -7.18
CA ASN A 75 0.28 -13.43 -7.36
C ASN A 75 1.57 -12.62 -7.56
N ALA A 76 1.63 -11.38 -7.12
CA ALA A 76 2.85 -10.59 -7.13
C ALA A 76 3.92 -11.25 -6.24
N SER A 77 5.17 -11.17 -6.67
CA SER A 77 6.30 -11.79 -5.98
C SER A 77 6.85 -10.96 -4.81
N THR A 78 6.42 -9.72 -4.69
CA THR A 78 6.92 -8.80 -3.67
C THR A 78 5.79 -7.94 -3.13
N LEU A 79 5.71 -7.87 -1.82
CA LEU A 79 4.87 -6.96 -1.05
C LEU A 79 5.76 -6.07 -0.20
N ILE A 80 5.55 -4.76 -0.26
CA ILE A 80 6.19 -3.78 0.61
C ILE A 80 5.11 -3.14 1.47
N LEU A 81 5.27 -3.26 2.79
CA LEU A 81 4.44 -2.56 3.77
C LEU A 81 5.17 -1.28 4.18
N ILE A 82 4.49 -0.16 4.13
CA ILE A 82 4.98 1.12 4.62
C ILE A 82 4.35 1.36 5.99
N CYS A 83 5.20 1.42 7.00
CA CYS A 83 4.79 1.54 8.40
C CYS A 83 5.14 2.92 8.94
N SER A 84 4.28 3.44 9.81
CA SER A 84 4.65 4.52 10.71
C SER A 84 5.22 3.94 12.00
N GLN A 85 6.40 4.40 12.43
CA GLN A 85 7.07 3.94 13.66
C GLN A 85 6.42 4.48 14.93
N PHE A 86 5.67 5.56 14.82
CA PHE A 86 4.91 6.21 15.90
C PHE A 86 3.67 6.87 15.31
N SER A 87 2.76 7.34 16.15
CA SER A 87 1.49 7.96 15.71
C SER A 87 1.44 9.42 16.12
N ASN A 88 1.19 10.30 15.12
CA ASN A 88 0.77 11.68 15.33
C ASN A 88 -0.17 12.10 14.18
N LYS A 89 -0.55 13.38 14.15
CA LYS A 89 -1.50 13.91 13.17
C LYS A 89 -1.08 13.74 11.72
N PHE A 90 0.23 13.67 11.43
CA PHE A 90 0.79 13.74 10.08
C PHE A 90 1.42 12.43 9.59
N THR A 91 1.73 11.49 10.48
CA THR A 91 2.47 10.26 10.12
C THR A 91 1.82 9.44 9.03
N SER A 92 0.48 9.38 8.98
CA SER A 92 -0.24 8.72 7.89
C SER A 92 -0.01 9.43 6.55
N ALA A 93 -0.10 10.77 6.52
CA ALA A 93 0.15 11.54 5.31
C ALA A 93 1.61 11.37 4.81
N ASP A 94 2.57 11.41 5.73
CA ASP A 94 3.99 11.23 5.41
C ASP A 94 4.25 9.85 4.78
N CYS A 95 3.64 8.79 5.33
CA CYS A 95 3.72 7.44 4.77
C CYS A 95 3.06 7.33 3.37
N TRP A 96 1.96 8.05 3.13
CA TRP A 96 1.33 8.08 1.81
C TRP A 96 2.18 8.84 0.78
N LEU A 97 2.87 9.91 1.17
CA LEU A 97 3.83 10.60 0.30
C LEU A 97 5.02 9.67 -0.07
N ALA A 98 5.54 8.93 0.89
CA ALA A 98 6.56 7.91 0.65
C ALA A 98 6.06 6.80 -0.28
N THR A 99 4.81 6.37 -0.12
CA THR A 99 4.15 5.38 -1.00
C THR A 99 4.09 5.87 -2.44
N GLU A 100 3.73 7.12 -2.68
CA GLU A 100 3.68 7.69 -4.03
C GLU A 100 5.07 7.75 -4.68
N ASN A 101 6.10 8.20 -3.96
CA ASN A 101 7.46 8.19 -4.46
C ASN A 101 7.93 6.78 -4.86
N LEU A 102 7.58 5.77 -4.05
CA LEU A 102 7.87 4.37 -4.35
C LEU A 102 7.19 3.92 -5.64
N LEU A 103 5.90 4.23 -5.81
CA LEU A 103 5.13 3.86 -7.01
C LEU A 103 5.65 4.54 -8.28
N LEU A 104 5.99 5.82 -8.20
CA LEU A 104 6.56 6.58 -9.32
C LEU A 104 7.92 6.00 -9.72
N THR A 105 8.77 5.67 -8.76
CA THR A 105 10.08 5.06 -9.01
C THR A 105 9.94 3.65 -9.57
N ALA A 106 8.97 2.86 -9.08
CA ALA A 106 8.67 1.55 -9.63
C ALA A 106 8.26 1.65 -11.11
N SER A 107 7.36 2.58 -11.43
CA SER A 107 6.94 2.85 -12.82
C SER A 107 8.11 3.28 -13.70
N ALA A 108 8.96 4.19 -13.23
CA ALA A 108 10.17 4.61 -13.94
C ALA A 108 11.18 3.46 -14.14
N SER A 109 11.15 2.45 -13.27
CA SER A 109 11.96 1.23 -13.35
C SER A 109 11.26 0.10 -14.12
N GLN A 110 10.22 0.40 -14.89
CA GLN A 110 9.44 -0.56 -15.68
C GLN A 110 8.76 -1.67 -14.84
N LEU A 111 8.48 -1.39 -13.58
CA LEU A 111 7.70 -2.26 -12.70
C LEU A 111 6.23 -1.82 -12.67
N GLY A 112 5.35 -2.80 -12.49
CA GLY A 112 3.98 -2.55 -12.05
C GLY A 112 3.91 -2.47 -10.53
N GLY A 113 3.15 -1.51 -10.01
CA GLY A 113 2.87 -1.37 -8.59
C GLY A 113 1.38 -1.15 -8.37
N CYS A 114 0.85 -1.71 -7.29
CA CYS A 114 -0.53 -1.50 -6.89
C CYS A 114 -0.66 -1.43 -5.36
N VAL A 115 -1.45 -0.47 -4.89
CA VAL A 115 -1.80 -0.38 -3.46
C VAL A 115 -2.89 -1.40 -3.13
N ILE A 116 -2.66 -2.21 -2.11
CA ILE A 116 -3.60 -3.24 -1.64
C ILE A 116 -4.23 -2.83 -0.30
N GLY A 117 -5.28 -2.01 -0.36
CA GLY A 117 -5.98 -1.55 0.84
C GLY A 117 -6.61 -2.67 1.68
N LEU A 118 -7.04 -3.76 1.05
CA LEU A 118 -7.67 -4.90 1.74
C LEU A 118 -6.78 -5.58 2.78
N SER A 119 -5.47 -5.40 2.71
CA SER A 119 -4.52 -6.04 3.62
C SER A 119 -4.37 -5.33 4.96
N ILE A 120 -4.68 -4.03 5.04
CA ILE A 120 -4.28 -3.13 6.14
C ILE A 120 -4.79 -3.62 7.50
N ASP A 121 -6.08 -3.93 7.61
CA ASP A 121 -6.65 -4.40 8.88
C ASP A 121 -6.00 -5.70 9.36
N THR A 122 -5.72 -6.62 8.42
CA THR A 122 -5.14 -7.92 8.75
C THR A 122 -3.68 -7.81 9.16
N VAL A 123 -2.87 -7.07 8.42
CA VAL A 123 -1.42 -6.92 8.74
C VAL A 123 -1.19 -6.16 10.05
N ASN A 124 -2.13 -5.33 10.47
CA ASN A 124 -2.08 -4.62 11.74
C ASN A 124 -2.56 -5.46 12.94
N THR A 125 -3.06 -6.69 12.73
CA THR A 125 -3.38 -7.59 13.84
C THR A 125 -2.11 -8.01 14.60
N LYS A 126 -2.25 -8.29 15.90
CA LYS A 126 -1.13 -8.79 16.72
C LYS A 126 -0.45 -10.01 16.08
N LYS A 127 -1.26 -10.96 15.55
CA LYS A 127 -0.76 -12.16 14.88
C LYS A 127 0.23 -11.81 13.76
N TRP A 128 -0.16 -10.93 12.85
CA TRP A 128 0.66 -10.60 11.69
C TRP A 128 1.82 -9.66 12.03
N LYS A 129 1.66 -8.77 12.99
CA LYS A 129 2.78 -7.98 13.52
C LYS A 129 3.86 -8.88 14.11
N ASP A 130 3.46 -9.89 14.89
CA ASP A 130 4.41 -10.87 15.47
C ASP A 130 5.12 -11.69 14.38
N ILE A 131 4.38 -12.20 13.36
CA ILE A 131 4.96 -12.96 12.25
C ILE A 131 5.96 -12.13 11.43
N LEU A 132 5.64 -10.86 11.19
CA LEU A 132 6.43 -9.96 10.36
C LEU A 132 7.46 -9.15 11.14
N ASN A 133 7.61 -9.40 12.45
CA ASN A 133 8.48 -8.66 13.36
C ASN A 133 8.23 -7.14 13.36
N ILE A 134 6.96 -6.73 13.24
CA ILE A 134 6.56 -5.33 13.30
C ILE A 134 6.36 -4.96 14.78
N PRO A 135 7.07 -3.93 15.30
CA PRO A 135 6.89 -3.48 16.67
C PRO A 135 5.43 -3.10 16.97
N THR A 136 4.98 -3.38 18.21
CA THR A 136 3.59 -3.11 18.63
C THR A 136 3.19 -1.64 18.44
N GLY A 137 4.12 -0.71 18.65
CA GLY A 137 3.89 0.74 18.47
C GLY A 137 3.91 1.22 17.03
N ALA A 138 4.37 0.40 16.08
CA ALA A 138 4.35 0.74 14.67
C ALA A 138 3.01 0.33 14.05
N GLU A 139 2.55 1.08 13.04
CA GLU A 139 1.32 0.84 12.30
C GLU A 139 1.58 0.75 10.81
N VAL A 140 1.06 -0.27 10.15
CA VAL A 140 1.10 -0.37 8.68
C VAL A 140 0.07 0.59 8.11
N ILE A 141 0.52 1.56 7.34
CA ILE A 141 -0.30 2.62 6.74
C ILE A 141 -0.65 2.28 5.29
N SER A 142 0.31 1.78 4.53
CA SER A 142 0.05 1.35 3.17
C SER A 142 0.76 0.04 2.83
N SER A 143 0.26 -0.63 1.81
CA SER A 143 0.69 -1.95 1.36
C SER A 143 0.75 -1.92 -0.16
N VAL A 144 1.93 -2.19 -0.72
CA VAL A 144 2.19 -2.10 -2.15
C VAL A 144 2.73 -3.42 -2.68
N ILE A 145 2.04 -4.01 -3.64
CA ILE A 145 2.60 -5.12 -4.43
C ILE A 145 3.41 -4.59 -5.60
N LEU A 146 4.46 -5.32 -5.91
CA LEU A 146 5.32 -5.05 -7.07
C LEU A 146 5.42 -6.29 -7.95
N GLY A 147 5.42 -6.07 -9.26
CA GLY A 147 5.54 -7.13 -10.26
C GLY A 147 6.11 -6.60 -11.58
N ILE A 148 6.46 -7.52 -12.46
CA ILE A 148 6.76 -7.21 -13.87
C ILE A 148 5.42 -7.24 -14.60
N PRO A 149 4.94 -6.10 -15.16
CA PRO A 149 3.66 -6.09 -15.84
C PRO A 149 3.74 -6.93 -17.14
N LYS A 150 2.70 -7.72 -17.41
CA LYS A 150 2.60 -8.47 -18.67
C LYS A 150 2.40 -7.53 -19.87
N GLU A 151 1.73 -6.44 -19.63
CA GLU A 151 1.43 -5.41 -20.63
C GLU A 151 1.37 -4.04 -19.94
N THR A 152 1.59 -2.97 -20.68
CA THR A 152 1.39 -1.62 -20.17
C THR A 152 -0.11 -1.31 -20.21
N PRO A 153 -0.76 -1.10 -19.06
CA PRO A 153 -2.18 -0.77 -19.06
C PRO A 153 -2.42 0.58 -19.74
N PRO A 154 -3.57 0.76 -20.41
CA PRO A 154 -3.91 2.04 -20.98
C PRO A 154 -4.06 3.10 -19.88
N ALA A 155 -3.76 4.35 -20.22
CA ALA A 155 -3.94 5.46 -19.30
C ALA A 155 -5.41 5.57 -18.87
N SER A 156 -5.66 5.58 -17.57
CA SER A 156 -7.01 5.76 -17.03
C SER A 156 -7.47 7.21 -17.25
N PRO A 157 -8.64 7.42 -17.87
CA PRO A 157 -9.17 8.77 -18.04
C PRO A 157 -9.38 9.44 -16.68
N ARG A 158 -9.02 10.70 -16.57
CA ARG A 158 -9.18 11.50 -15.36
C ARG A 158 -10.23 12.58 -15.59
N LYS A 159 -10.94 12.96 -14.54
CA LYS A 159 -11.81 14.14 -14.55
C LYS A 159 -10.96 15.38 -14.76
N GLN A 160 -11.56 16.41 -15.37
CA GLN A 160 -10.90 17.71 -15.49
C GLN A 160 -10.56 18.28 -14.12
N VAL A 161 -9.44 19.02 -14.07
CA VAL A 161 -9.03 19.74 -12.87
C VAL A 161 -10.14 20.72 -12.48
N LYS A 162 -10.59 20.66 -11.23
CA LYS A 162 -11.56 21.58 -10.65
C LYS A 162 -10.84 22.57 -9.75
N ILE A 163 -10.76 23.83 -10.17
CA ILE A 163 -10.20 24.93 -9.40
C ILE A 163 -11.35 25.60 -8.65
N LEU A 164 -11.34 25.58 -7.32
CA LEU A 164 -12.39 26.19 -6.50
C LEU A 164 -12.22 27.71 -6.40
N SER A 165 -10.99 28.20 -6.42
CA SER A 165 -10.70 29.64 -6.37
C SER A 165 -9.32 29.90 -6.93
N TRP A 166 -9.20 30.95 -7.74
CA TRP A 166 -7.94 31.47 -8.25
C TRP A 166 -7.90 32.97 -7.95
N LYS A 167 -7.11 33.37 -6.98
CA LYS A 167 -6.91 34.78 -6.62
C LYS A 167 -5.54 35.22 -7.16
N SER A 168 -5.53 36.20 -8.03
CA SER A 168 -4.34 36.87 -8.54
C SER A 168 -4.43 38.37 -8.21
N LEU A 169 -3.29 39.03 -8.07
CA LEU A 169 -3.24 40.49 -8.05
C LEU A 169 -3.69 40.96 -9.43
N ALA A 170 -4.66 41.90 -9.48
CA ALA A 170 -4.94 42.61 -10.72
C ALA A 170 -3.67 43.39 -11.08
N LEU A 171 -3.06 43.09 -12.23
CA LEU A 171 -2.02 43.93 -12.78
C LEU A 171 -2.74 45.21 -13.25
N ASN A 172 -2.58 46.33 -12.50
CA ASN A 172 -2.99 47.68 -12.91
C ASN A 172 -2.11 48.16 -14.05
#